data_828521fac589b0ec6088f75644b12dec
#
_entry.id   828521fac589b0ec6088f75644b12dec
#
_cell.length_a   1.000
_cell.length_b   1.000
_cell.length_c   1.000
_cell.angle_alpha   90.00
_cell.angle_beta   90.00
_cell.angle_gamma   90.00
#
_symmetry.space_group_name_H-M   'P 1'
#
loop_
_entity.id
_entity.type
_entity.pdbx_description
1 polymer ?
#
loop_
_entity_poly.entity_id
_entity_poly.type
_entity_poly.pdbx_seq_one_letter_code
_entity_poly.pdbx_strand_id
1 'polypeptide(L)'
;MKSSNLLFTTSWVILLIVSGAIVLISAGSLWRGYSGTPDGLTPEYGLSQIEEQGGALATKAFRGRRVTAATWAIGYALLAIAVTWIPYRRGERWAWWALLISLGLSQLLSLARALALATTVGLATPALLLAFVLLGLLAGVPRVFTRLNLKSEG
;
A
#
# COMPACT_ATOMS: atom_id res chain seq x y z
N MET A 1 24.49 -4.41 -20.24
CA MET A 1 23.54 -3.26 -20.33
C MET A 1 22.06 -3.64 -20.53
N LYS A 2 21.69 -4.72 -21.20
CA LYS A 2 20.26 -5.13 -21.36
C LYS A 2 19.59 -5.57 -20.06
N SER A 3 20.26 -6.28 -19.18
CA SER A 3 19.69 -6.82 -17.94
C SER A 3 19.28 -5.75 -16.91
N SER A 4 20.06 -4.68 -16.75
CA SER A 4 19.74 -3.59 -15.81
C SER A 4 18.50 -2.80 -16.21
N ASN A 5 18.22 -2.70 -17.49
CA ASN A 5 17.00 -2.06 -17.98
C ASN A 5 15.76 -2.93 -17.73
N LEU A 6 15.89 -4.25 -17.86
CA LEU A 6 14.81 -5.18 -17.60
C LEU A 6 14.44 -5.18 -16.10
N LEU A 7 15.41 -5.28 -15.22
CA LEU A 7 15.20 -5.22 -13.77
C LEU A 7 14.50 -3.92 -13.34
N PHE A 8 14.92 -2.80 -13.91
CA PHE A 8 14.29 -1.52 -13.61
C PHE A 8 12.85 -1.42 -14.16
N THR A 9 12.61 -1.97 -15.34
CA THR A 9 11.25 -2.05 -15.89
C THR A 9 10.35 -2.91 -14.99
N THR A 10 10.83 -4.06 -14.57
CA THR A 10 10.11 -4.91 -13.61
C THR A 10 9.83 -4.19 -12.30
N SER A 11 10.81 -3.43 -11.79
CA SER A 11 10.70 -2.63 -10.57
C SER A 11 9.49 -1.68 -10.59
N TRP A 12 9.45 -0.75 -11.55
CA TRP A 12 8.36 0.24 -11.58
C TRP A 12 7.00 -0.39 -11.93
N VAL A 13 6.98 -1.48 -12.71
CA VAL A 13 5.74 -2.23 -12.97
C VAL A 13 5.19 -2.86 -11.70
N ILE A 14 6.03 -3.52 -10.90
CA ILE A 14 5.62 -4.08 -9.60
C ILE A 14 5.03 -2.98 -8.70
N LEU A 15 5.71 -1.83 -8.59
CA LEU A 15 5.23 -0.72 -7.76
C LEU A 15 3.90 -0.14 -8.24
N LEU A 16 3.67 -0.08 -9.56
CA LEU A 16 2.37 0.33 -10.11
C LEU A 16 1.28 -0.70 -9.80
N ILE A 17 1.57 -1.99 -9.94
CA ILE A 17 0.62 -3.06 -9.61
C ILE A 17 0.25 -3.00 -8.13
N VAL A 18 1.23 -2.85 -7.24
CA VAL A 18 0.97 -2.71 -5.79
C VAL A 18 0.10 -1.49 -5.50
N SER A 19 0.44 -0.34 -6.06
CA SER A 19 -0.34 0.89 -5.85
C SER A 19 -1.76 0.77 -6.43
N GLY A 20 -1.91 0.14 -7.60
CA GLY A 20 -3.21 -0.16 -8.20
C GLY A 20 -4.04 -1.13 -7.34
N ALA A 21 -3.41 -2.16 -6.79
CA ALA A 21 -4.06 -3.08 -5.86
C ALA A 21 -4.57 -2.36 -4.60
N ILE A 22 -3.79 -1.43 -4.04
CA ILE A 22 -4.23 -0.60 -2.90
C ILE A 22 -5.46 0.23 -3.28
N VAL A 23 -5.49 0.84 -4.47
CA VAL A 23 -6.68 1.59 -4.95
C VAL A 23 -7.90 0.68 -5.01
N LEU A 24 -7.78 -0.51 -5.62
CA LEU A 24 -8.91 -1.44 -5.78
C LEU A 24 -9.43 -1.97 -4.44
N ILE A 25 -8.53 -2.38 -3.54
CA ILE A 25 -8.88 -2.84 -2.19
C ILE A 25 -9.58 -1.72 -1.41
N SER A 26 -9.04 -0.51 -1.51
CA SER A 26 -9.60 0.65 -0.80
C SER A 26 -10.94 1.10 -1.39
N ALA A 27 -11.12 1.05 -2.70
CA ALA A 27 -12.40 1.33 -3.35
C ALA A 27 -13.47 0.30 -2.93
N GLY A 28 -13.12 -0.98 -2.88
CA GLY A 28 -14.00 -2.02 -2.34
C GLY A 28 -14.36 -1.79 -0.86
N SER A 29 -13.39 -1.36 -0.05
CA SER A 29 -13.61 -1.01 1.36
C SER A 29 -14.51 0.23 1.50
N LEU A 30 -14.31 1.23 0.65
CA LEU A 30 -15.14 2.44 0.59
C LEU A 30 -16.59 2.10 0.26
N TRP A 31 -16.79 1.31 -0.80
CA TRP A 31 -18.12 0.84 -1.20
C TRP A 31 -18.86 0.13 -0.07
N ARG A 32 -18.21 -0.85 0.57
CA ARG A 32 -18.79 -1.59 1.71
C ARG A 32 -19.09 -0.69 2.91
N GLY A 33 -18.26 0.33 3.15
CA GLY A 33 -18.50 1.32 4.20
C GLY A 33 -19.78 2.11 3.95
N TYR A 34 -20.06 2.51 2.71
CA TYR A 34 -21.28 3.23 2.34
C TYR A 34 -22.52 2.32 2.25
N SER A 35 -22.41 1.17 1.58
CA SER A 35 -23.52 0.24 1.38
C SER A 35 -23.96 -0.46 2.66
N GLY A 36 -23.07 -0.56 3.65
CA GLY A 36 -23.34 -1.33 4.87
C GLY A 36 -23.34 -2.83 4.65
N THR A 37 -22.84 -3.31 3.50
CA THR A 37 -22.71 -4.75 3.24
C THR A 37 -21.77 -5.40 4.25
N PRO A 38 -22.16 -6.54 4.87
CA PRO A 38 -21.29 -7.25 5.78
C PRO A 38 -19.98 -7.67 5.13
N ASP A 39 -18.89 -7.59 5.87
CA ASP A 39 -17.64 -8.20 5.43
C ASP A 39 -17.76 -9.70 5.58
N GLY A 40 -17.94 -10.41 4.48
CA GLY A 40 -17.95 -11.88 4.47
C GLY A 40 -16.58 -12.51 4.77
N LEU A 41 -15.62 -11.72 5.30
CA LEU A 41 -14.22 -12.16 5.46
C LEU A 41 -13.92 -12.75 6.83
N THR A 42 -14.66 -12.42 7.88
CA THR A 42 -14.46 -13.03 9.21
C THR A 42 -15.73 -12.93 10.06
N PRO A 43 -16.24 -14.06 10.56
CA PRO A 43 -17.42 -14.09 11.47
C PRO A 43 -17.17 -13.30 12.77
N GLU A 44 -15.93 -13.23 13.24
CA GLU A 44 -15.53 -12.63 14.53
C GLU A 44 -15.55 -11.10 14.56
N TYR A 45 -15.60 -10.43 13.40
CA TYR A 45 -15.55 -8.96 13.30
C TYR A 45 -16.56 -8.40 12.30
N GLY A 46 -17.67 -9.14 12.10
CA GLY A 46 -18.74 -8.71 11.21
C GLY A 46 -19.49 -7.51 11.75
N LEU A 47 -20.00 -6.66 10.85
CA LEU A 47 -20.86 -5.53 11.24
C LEU A 47 -22.02 -5.95 12.12
N SER A 48 -22.55 -7.17 11.94
CA SER A 48 -23.60 -7.75 12.77
C SER A 48 -23.23 -7.89 14.24
N GLN A 49 -21.99 -8.31 14.54
CA GLN A 49 -21.54 -8.43 15.93
C GLN A 49 -21.27 -7.07 16.57
N ILE A 50 -20.75 -6.11 15.80
CA ILE A 50 -20.59 -4.74 16.28
C ILE A 50 -21.95 -4.11 16.58
N GLU A 51 -22.96 -4.40 15.76
CA GLU A 51 -24.33 -3.93 15.96
C GLU A 51 -24.99 -4.59 17.17
N GLU A 52 -24.81 -5.90 17.32
CA GLU A 52 -25.37 -6.68 18.42
C GLU A 52 -24.80 -6.32 19.79
N GLN A 53 -23.49 -6.06 19.86
CA GLN A 53 -22.79 -5.71 21.10
C GLN A 53 -22.70 -4.21 21.39
N GLY A 54 -22.56 -3.39 20.35
CA GLY A 54 -22.32 -1.94 20.48
C GLY A 54 -23.48 -1.07 20.01
N GLY A 55 -24.51 -1.65 19.43
CA GLY A 55 -25.68 -0.95 18.90
C GLY A 55 -25.40 -0.12 17.63
N ALA A 56 -26.45 0.53 17.15
CA ALA A 56 -26.42 1.29 15.88
C ALA A 56 -25.38 2.43 15.86
N LEU A 57 -25.08 3.03 17.00
CA LEU A 57 -24.10 4.12 17.09
C LEU A 57 -22.67 3.61 16.85
N ALA A 58 -22.31 2.47 17.45
CA ALA A 58 -21.00 1.85 17.27
C ALA A 58 -20.80 1.40 15.82
N THR A 59 -21.82 0.81 15.21
CA THR A 59 -21.80 0.43 13.79
C THR A 59 -21.61 1.64 12.88
N LYS A 60 -22.30 2.74 13.14
CA LYS A 60 -22.16 3.99 12.37
C LYS A 60 -20.75 4.58 12.51
N ALA A 61 -20.21 4.58 13.72
CA ALA A 61 -18.85 5.05 13.99
C ALA A 61 -17.79 4.19 13.29
N PHE A 62 -17.93 2.86 13.31
CA PHE A 62 -17.03 1.93 12.62
C PHE A 62 -17.07 2.13 11.12
N ARG A 63 -18.25 2.24 10.52
CA ARG A 63 -18.42 2.53 9.09
C ARG A 63 -17.78 3.86 8.70
N GLY A 64 -17.98 4.90 9.50
CA GLY A 64 -17.38 6.20 9.27
C GLY A 64 -15.85 6.15 9.25
N ARG A 65 -15.24 5.49 10.25
CA ARG A 65 -13.77 5.29 10.29
C ARG A 65 -13.26 4.51 9.08
N ARG A 66 -13.98 3.48 8.67
CA ARG A 66 -13.63 2.68 7.51
C ARG A 66 -13.65 3.49 6.21
N VAL A 67 -14.70 4.27 6.00
CA VAL A 67 -14.84 5.18 4.83
C VAL A 67 -13.68 6.18 4.81
N THR A 68 -13.39 6.83 5.93
CA THR A 68 -12.29 7.79 6.04
C THR A 68 -10.95 7.14 5.72
N ALA A 69 -10.65 5.99 6.31
CA ALA A 69 -9.40 5.27 6.06
C ALA A 69 -9.26 4.85 4.58
N ALA A 70 -10.33 4.37 3.96
CA ALA A 70 -10.34 3.99 2.56
C ALA A 70 -10.12 5.19 1.63
N THR A 71 -10.72 6.35 1.93
CA THR A 71 -10.53 7.58 1.18
C THR A 71 -9.07 8.04 1.22
N TRP A 72 -8.45 8.06 2.40
CA TRP A 72 -7.03 8.39 2.53
C TRP A 72 -6.13 7.40 1.79
N ALA A 73 -6.43 6.11 1.87
CA ALA A 73 -5.67 5.08 1.18
C ALA A 73 -5.73 5.22 -0.35
N ILE A 74 -6.87 5.60 -0.91
CA ILE A 74 -7.01 5.88 -2.35
C ILE A 74 -6.15 7.08 -2.74
N GLY A 75 -6.27 8.22 -2.04
CA GLY A 75 -5.48 9.42 -2.34
C GLY A 75 -3.98 9.16 -2.28
N TYR A 76 -3.55 8.46 -1.27
CA TYR A 76 -2.17 8.03 -1.06
C TYR A 76 -1.67 7.08 -2.18
N ALA A 77 -2.46 6.10 -2.59
CA ALA A 77 -2.09 5.16 -3.64
C ALA A 77 -2.02 5.84 -5.02
N LEU A 78 -2.91 6.80 -5.31
CA LEU A 78 -2.84 7.61 -6.52
C LEU A 78 -1.56 8.47 -6.55
N LEU A 79 -1.17 9.05 -5.42
CA LEU A 79 0.11 9.77 -5.31
C LEU A 79 1.30 8.82 -5.56
N ALA A 80 1.28 7.62 -4.99
CA ALA A 80 2.32 6.61 -5.23
C ALA A 80 2.39 6.21 -6.72
N ILE A 81 1.26 6.08 -7.40
CA ILE A 81 1.20 5.86 -8.86
C ILE A 81 1.88 7.02 -9.60
N ALA A 82 1.56 8.27 -9.28
CA ALA A 82 2.14 9.45 -9.91
C ALA A 82 3.67 9.52 -9.70
N VAL A 83 4.14 9.28 -8.47
CA VAL A 83 5.57 9.24 -8.13
C VAL A 83 6.26 8.09 -8.86
N THR A 84 5.64 6.94 -8.97
CA THR A 84 6.22 5.80 -9.70
C THR A 84 6.28 6.08 -11.20
N TRP A 85 5.21 6.65 -11.76
CA TRP A 85 5.10 6.87 -13.20
C TRP A 85 6.00 7.97 -13.73
N ILE A 86 6.19 9.05 -13.00
CA ILE A 86 6.93 10.22 -13.48
C ILE A 86 8.37 10.21 -12.94
N PRO A 87 8.67 10.56 -11.68
CA PRO A 87 10.06 10.71 -11.23
C PRO A 87 10.81 9.38 -11.06
N TYR A 88 10.13 8.33 -10.58
CA TYR A 88 10.80 7.03 -10.39
C TYR A 88 11.25 6.42 -11.72
N ARG A 89 10.42 6.44 -12.76
CA ARG A 89 10.82 5.99 -14.11
C ARG A 89 11.98 6.79 -14.70
N ARG A 90 12.17 8.03 -14.28
CA ARG A 90 13.34 8.84 -14.65
C ARG A 90 14.60 8.45 -13.87
N GLY A 91 14.47 7.62 -12.85
CA GLY A 91 15.56 7.18 -11.98
C GLY A 91 15.93 8.22 -10.91
N GLU A 92 14.97 9.05 -10.51
CA GLU A 92 15.19 10.07 -9.49
C GLU A 92 15.25 9.41 -8.10
N ARG A 93 16.33 9.68 -7.36
CA ARG A 93 16.59 9.06 -6.04
C ARG A 93 15.55 9.39 -4.98
N TRP A 94 15.10 10.63 -4.96
CA TRP A 94 14.10 11.04 -4.00
C TRP A 94 12.79 10.26 -4.15
N ALA A 95 12.43 9.88 -5.39
CA ALA A 95 11.25 9.08 -5.66
C ALA A 95 11.37 7.67 -5.08
N TRP A 96 12.56 7.07 -5.11
CA TRP A 96 12.83 5.78 -4.47
C TRP A 96 12.62 5.87 -2.95
N TRP A 97 13.19 6.89 -2.30
CA TRP A 97 12.99 7.12 -0.86
C TRP A 97 11.55 7.46 -0.52
N ALA A 98 10.89 8.28 -1.33
CA ALA A 98 9.49 8.61 -1.14
C ALA A 98 8.60 7.35 -1.18
N LEU A 99 8.83 6.45 -2.13
CA LEU A 99 8.09 5.19 -2.23
C LEU A 99 8.43 4.21 -1.09
N LEU A 100 9.70 4.14 -0.67
CA LEU A 100 10.09 3.32 0.47
C LEU A 100 9.39 3.80 1.77
N ILE A 101 9.47 5.09 2.05
CA ILE A 101 8.86 5.67 3.26
C ILE A 101 7.34 5.56 3.16
N SER A 102 6.78 5.96 2.05
CA SER A 102 5.33 5.96 1.90
C SER A 102 4.76 4.54 1.86
N LEU A 103 5.08 3.72 0.87
CA LEU A 103 4.54 2.37 0.72
C LEU A 103 5.09 1.40 1.78
N GLY A 104 6.40 1.44 2.06
CA GLY A 104 7.03 0.52 3.01
C GLY A 104 6.60 0.77 4.44
N LEU A 105 6.72 2.01 4.92
CA LEU A 105 6.37 2.34 6.31
C LEU A 105 4.87 2.13 6.59
N SER A 106 4.00 2.43 5.64
CA SER A 106 2.55 2.21 5.84
C SER A 106 2.21 0.73 6.03
N GLN A 107 2.86 -0.18 5.31
CA GLN A 107 2.65 -1.62 5.51
C GLN A 107 3.27 -2.10 6.83
N LEU A 108 4.45 -1.58 7.21
CA LEU A 108 5.06 -1.88 8.51
C LEU A 108 4.17 -1.44 9.68
N LEU A 109 3.61 -0.24 9.62
CA LEU A 109 2.68 0.25 10.65
C LEU A 109 1.40 -0.60 10.69
N SER A 110 0.92 -1.07 9.53
CA SER A 110 -0.22 -1.98 9.47
C SER A 110 0.07 -3.33 10.11
N LEU A 111 1.28 -3.87 9.95
CA LEU A 111 1.74 -5.08 10.62
C LEU A 111 1.93 -4.85 12.13
N ALA A 112 2.57 -3.75 12.52
CA ALA A 112 2.76 -3.39 13.93
C ALA A 112 1.42 -3.26 14.67
N ARG A 113 0.38 -2.71 14.02
CA ARG A 113 -0.97 -2.65 14.56
C ARG A 113 -1.50 -4.03 14.92
N ALA A 114 -1.29 -5.02 14.05
CA ALA A 114 -1.78 -6.37 14.28
C ALA A 114 -1.10 -7.02 15.51
N LEU A 115 0.20 -6.78 15.67
CA LEU A 115 0.95 -7.22 16.86
C LEU A 115 0.47 -6.49 18.12
N ALA A 116 0.30 -5.16 18.05
CA ALA A 116 -0.13 -4.36 19.20
C ALA A 116 -1.55 -4.70 19.68
N LEU A 117 -2.44 -5.10 18.76
CA LEU A 117 -3.81 -5.48 19.07
C LEU A 117 -3.99 -6.99 19.27
N ALA A 118 -2.90 -7.76 19.25
CA ALA A 118 -2.90 -9.24 19.35
C ALA A 118 -3.93 -9.89 18.38
N THR A 119 -4.04 -9.37 17.15
CA THR A 119 -4.97 -9.86 16.15
C THR A 119 -4.26 -10.38 14.91
N THR A 120 -4.69 -11.52 14.39
CA THR A 120 -4.21 -12.07 13.12
C THR A 120 -5.00 -11.57 11.92
N VAL A 121 -6.13 -10.89 12.19
CA VAL A 121 -7.05 -10.41 11.15
C VAL A 121 -6.39 -9.32 10.30
N GLY A 122 -6.35 -9.58 9.00
CA GLY A 122 -5.80 -8.64 8.03
C GLY A 122 -4.26 -8.57 7.98
N LEU A 123 -3.53 -9.53 8.57
CA LEU A 123 -2.06 -9.62 8.50
C LEU A 123 -1.54 -9.95 7.10
N ALA A 124 -2.21 -10.84 6.40
CA ALA A 124 -1.71 -11.37 5.12
C ALA A 124 -1.58 -10.28 4.06
N THR A 125 -2.53 -9.37 3.95
CA THR A 125 -2.53 -8.31 2.94
C THR A 125 -1.35 -7.35 3.09
N PRO A 126 -1.09 -6.71 4.25
CA PRO A 126 0.04 -5.80 4.40
C PRO A 126 1.39 -6.53 4.32
N ALA A 127 1.49 -7.78 4.77
CA ALA A 127 2.71 -8.58 4.64
C ALA A 127 3.05 -8.85 3.16
N LEU A 128 2.06 -9.25 2.37
CA LEU A 128 2.23 -9.50 0.95
C LEU A 128 2.56 -8.21 0.19
N LEU A 129 1.86 -7.11 0.47
CA LEU A 129 2.13 -5.83 -0.15
C LEU A 129 3.53 -5.31 0.20
N LEU A 130 3.97 -5.46 1.47
CA LEU A 130 5.32 -5.09 1.89
C LEU A 130 6.38 -5.89 1.13
N ALA A 131 6.20 -7.20 0.98
CA ALA A 131 7.12 -8.05 0.23
C ALA A 131 7.26 -7.57 -1.23
N PHE A 132 6.15 -7.28 -1.90
CA PHE A 132 6.19 -6.76 -3.27
C PHE A 132 6.80 -5.35 -3.37
N VAL A 133 6.53 -4.46 -2.41
CA VAL A 133 7.16 -3.14 -2.35
C VAL A 133 8.66 -3.27 -2.24
N LEU A 134 9.15 -4.11 -1.31
CA LEU A 134 10.58 -4.33 -1.13
C LEU A 134 11.24 -4.96 -2.35
N LEU A 135 10.61 -5.96 -2.95
CA LEU A 135 11.09 -6.58 -4.20
C LEU A 135 11.16 -5.54 -5.34
N GLY A 136 10.13 -4.74 -5.51
CA GLY A 136 10.10 -3.68 -6.51
C GLY A 136 11.20 -2.65 -6.29
N LEU A 137 11.37 -2.16 -5.07
CA LEU A 137 12.39 -1.16 -4.74
C LEU A 137 13.81 -1.71 -4.86
N LEU A 138 14.07 -2.95 -4.41
CA LEU A 138 15.38 -3.61 -4.52
C LEU A 138 15.78 -3.82 -5.99
N ALA A 139 14.85 -4.25 -6.84
CA ALA A 139 15.09 -4.39 -8.28
C ALA A 139 15.46 -3.06 -8.96
N GLY A 140 15.04 -1.92 -8.40
CA GLY A 140 15.34 -0.58 -8.90
C GLY A 140 16.67 0.00 -8.44
N VAL A 141 17.25 -0.50 -7.34
CA VAL A 141 18.48 0.03 -6.71
C VAL A 141 19.63 0.21 -7.71
N PRO A 142 19.97 -0.79 -8.57
CA PRO A 142 21.13 -0.66 -9.44
C PRO A 142 21.05 0.56 -10.37
N ARG A 143 19.87 0.88 -10.89
CA ARG A 143 19.71 2.01 -11.80
C ARG A 143 19.65 3.35 -11.07
N VAL A 144 19.00 3.40 -9.91
CA VAL A 144 18.78 4.62 -9.15
C VAL A 144 20.09 5.10 -8.50
N PHE A 145 20.95 4.17 -8.06
CA PHE A 145 22.14 4.51 -7.28
C PHE A 145 23.47 4.40 -8.04
N THR A 146 23.56 3.63 -9.16
CA THR A 146 24.82 3.43 -9.88
C THR A 146 25.16 4.55 -10.87
N ARG A 147 24.24 5.44 -11.23
CA ARG A 147 24.47 6.55 -12.18
C ARG A 147 25.50 7.62 -11.74
N LEU A 148 26.04 7.55 -10.52
CA LEU A 148 26.94 8.59 -10.01
C LEU A 148 28.42 8.39 -10.34
N ASN A 149 28.86 7.15 -10.50
CA ASN A 149 30.32 6.92 -10.72
C ASN A 149 30.81 7.40 -12.09
N LEU A 150 29.88 7.58 -13.04
CA LEU A 150 30.28 8.06 -14.39
C LEU A 150 30.33 9.59 -14.52
N LYS A 151 29.86 10.34 -13.52
CA LYS A 151 29.86 11.83 -13.58
C LYS A 151 30.94 12.48 -12.74
N SER A 152 31.69 11.70 -11.95
CA SER A 152 32.84 12.19 -11.16
C SER A 152 34.19 12.03 -11.85
N GLU A 153 34.25 11.41 -13.04
CA GLU A 153 35.46 11.16 -13.78
C GLU A 153 35.57 12.02 -15.09
N GLY A 154 34.71 12.99 -15.27
CA GLY A 154 34.73 13.97 -16.37
C GLY A 154 34.79 15.40 -15.85
#